data_2c74e76965a15d765af53cbda7c2e912
#
_entry.id   2c74e76965a15d765af53cbda7c2e912
#
_cell.length_a   1.000
_cell.length_b   1.000
_cell.length_c   1.000
_cell.angle_alpha   90.00
_cell.angle_beta   90.00
_cell.angle_gamma   90.00
#
_symmetry.space_group_name_H-M   'P 1'
#
loop_
_entity.id
_entity.type
_entity.pdbx_description
1 polymer ?
#
loop_
_entity_poly.entity_id
_entity_poly.type
_entity_poly.pdbx_seq_one_letter_code
_entity_poly.pdbx_strand_id
1 'polypeptide(L)'
;MATYLDHILETHREMARADQRSLDVLISQAAAIAPCRGFGDILMTAPGGEPAVIAELKRRSPSKGDLVADLDPAETATEYVVGGAACLSVLTDVDYFGGSPDDLMAARAAVTVPVLRKDFTVDARNVCDARLMGADAVLLIAAALDDAELADFHNLAVEVGLDVLVEIHDETELERAMVVGAQLVGVNQRDLVTFAVDTARAVRMAPLLPDGVVRVAESGIRGPDDARSLVDAGYHALLVGESVVTSGDRVAAVRALRGVSHQPQNGG
;
A
#
# COMPACT_ATOMS: atom_id res chain seq x y z
N MET A 1 17.99 21.23 -5.03
CA MET A 1 18.75 20.01 -4.68
C MET A 1 17.80 18.84 -4.89
N ALA A 2 18.28 17.76 -5.51
CA ALA A 2 17.45 16.56 -5.63
C ALA A 2 17.08 16.02 -4.24
N THR A 3 15.83 15.61 -4.09
CA THR A 3 15.30 15.02 -2.85
C THR A 3 15.68 13.53 -2.77
N TYR A 4 15.41 12.90 -1.64
CA TYR A 4 15.60 11.46 -1.51
C TYR A 4 14.65 10.68 -2.45
N LEU A 5 13.40 11.16 -2.58
CA LEU A 5 12.44 10.60 -3.53
C LEU A 5 12.96 10.70 -4.98
N ASP A 6 13.51 11.86 -5.37
CA ASP A 6 14.08 12.03 -6.72
C ASP A 6 15.18 10.99 -7.00
N HIS A 7 15.99 10.67 -6.00
CA HIS A 7 17.04 9.66 -6.11
C HIS A 7 16.47 8.25 -6.34
N ILE A 8 15.45 7.87 -5.57
CA ILE A 8 14.79 6.57 -5.74
C ILE A 8 14.17 6.48 -7.13
N LEU A 9 13.41 7.51 -7.52
CA LEU A 9 12.74 7.56 -8.81
C LEU A 9 13.71 7.49 -9.98
N GLU A 10 14.86 8.19 -9.91
CA GLU A 10 15.87 8.11 -10.97
C GLU A 10 16.43 6.69 -11.09
N THR A 11 16.75 6.03 -9.97
CA THR A 11 17.22 4.63 -9.99
C THR A 11 16.19 3.70 -10.66
N HIS A 12 14.91 3.79 -10.27
CA HIS A 12 13.86 2.97 -10.87
C HIS A 12 13.64 3.28 -12.36
N ARG A 13 13.68 4.57 -12.75
CA ARG A 13 13.58 4.97 -14.16
C ARG A 13 14.78 4.53 -15.00
N GLU A 14 15.98 4.51 -14.43
CA GLU A 14 17.16 3.94 -15.10
C GLU A 14 17.01 2.43 -15.34
N MET A 15 16.53 1.69 -14.33
CA MET A 15 16.23 0.25 -14.48
C MET A 15 15.16 0.02 -15.55
N ALA A 16 14.10 0.83 -15.57
CA ALA A 16 13.03 0.75 -16.57
C ALA A 16 13.55 1.02 -18.00
N ARG A 17 14.44 2.01 -18.18
CA ARG A 17 15.07 2.30 -19.51
C ARG A 17 15.96 1.16 -19.98
N ALA A 18 16.58 0.42 -19.07
CA ALA A 18 17.43 -0.73 -19.40
C ALA A 18 16.63 -2.00 -19.71
N ASP A 19 15.36 -2.05 -19.36
CA ASP A 19 14.49 -3.22 -19.57
C ASP A 19 14.11 -3.35 -21.05
N GLN A 20 14.52 -4.45 -21.67
CA GLN A 20 14.29 -4.76 -23.09
C GLN A 20 13.11 -5.71 -23.30
N ARG A 21 12.38 -6.08 -22.26
CA ARG A 21 11.23 -6.99 -22.39
C ARG A 21 10.10 -6.31 -23.18
N SER A 22 9.43 -7.07 -24.05
CA SER A 22 8.27 -6.58 -24.79
C SER A 22 7.09 -6.34 -23.86
N LEU A 23 6.56 -5.12 -23.83
CA LEU A 23 5.40 -4.78 -23.03
C LEU A 23 4.16 -5.60 -23.45
N ASP A 24 3.91 -5.78 -24.75
CA ASP A 24 2.76 -6.56 -25.26
C ASP A 24 2.80 -8.02 -24.80
N VAL A 25 4.01 -8.60 -24.73
CA VAL A 25 4.18 -9.95 -24.19
C VAL A 25 3.88 -10.00 -22.69
N LEU A 26 4.37 -9.03 -21.92
CA LEU A 26 4.10 -8.95 -20.48
C LEU A 26 2.61 -8.74 -20.19
N ILE A 27 1.94 -7.88 -20.93
CA ILE A 27 0.48 -7.67 -20.82
C ILE A 27 -0.26 -8.99 -21.07
N SER A 28 0.08 -9.67 -22.17
CA SER A 28 -0.55 -10.96 -22.51
C SER A 28 -0.34 -12.02 -21.43
N GLN A 29 0.85 -12.07 -20.84
CA GLN A 29 1.17 -12.99 -19.74
C GLN A 29 0.42 -12.61 -18.46
N ALA A 30 0.40 -11.32 -18.10
CA ALA A 30 -0.30 -10.82 -16.92
C ALA A 30 -1.81 -11.09 -16.98
N ALA A 31 -2.44 -10.85 -18.15
CA ALA A 31 -3.86 -11.12 -18.38
C ALA A 31 -4.22 -12.62 -18.33
N ALA A 32 -3.26 -13.52 -18.54
CA ALA A 32 -3.48 -14.96 -18.52
C ALA A 32 -3.44 -15.57 -17.11
N ILE A 33 -3.04 -14.82 -16.09
CA ILE A 33 -2.98 -15.29 -14.70
C ILE A 33 -4.39 -15.39 -14.10
N ALA A 34 -4.60 -16.33 -13.19
CA ALA A 34 -5.85 -16.50 -12.46
C ALA A 34 -6.31 -15.18 -11.79
N PRO A 35 -7.62 -14.91 -11.65
CA PRO A 35 -8.13 -13.66 -11.07
C PRO A 35 -7.50 -13.30 -9.72
N CYS A 36 -7.38 -12.00 -9.46
CA CYS A 36 -6.95 -11.47 -8.17
C CYS A 36 -7.96 -11.79 -7.05
N ARG A 37 -7.50 -11.70 -5.81
CA ARG A 37 -8.29 -12.02 -4.61
C ARG A 37 -9.23 -10.89 -4.16
N GLY A 38 -9.32 -9.76 -4.91
CA GLY A 38 -10.20 -8.64 -4.61
C GLY A 38 -9.71 -7.84 -3.40
N PHE A 39 -8.63 -7.07 -3.57
CA PHE A 39 -8.02 -6.29 -2.51
C PHE A 39 -8.95 -5.17 -2.01
N GLY A 40 -9.53 -4.41 -2.94
CA GLY A 40 -10.46 -3.32 -2.64
C GLY A 40 -11.75 -3.79 -1.98
N ASP A 41 -12.33 -4.89 -2.46
CA ASP A 41 -13.57 -5.46 -1.94
C ASP A 41 -13.45 -5.86 -0.46
N ILE A 42 -12.34 -6.48 -0.09
CA ILE A 42 -12.09 -6.90 1.30
C ILE A 42 -11.96 -5.69 2.22
N LEU A 43 -11.35 -4.60 1.77
CA LEU A 43 -11.20 -3.38 2.58
C LEU A 43 -12.55 -2.68 2.83
N MET A 44 -13.50 -2.77 1.90
CA MET A 44 -14.84 -2.21 2.06
C MET A 44 -15.74 -3.04 2.97
N THR A 45 -15.48 -4.32 3.10
CA THR A 45 -16.38 -5.26 3.79
C THR A 45 -15.94 -5.61 5.21
N ALA A 46 -15.01 -4.86 5.79
CA ALA A 46 -14.58 -5.09 7.17
C ALA A 46 -15.77 -5.09 8.15
N PRO A 47 -15.99 -6.17 8.91
CA PRO A 47 -17.19 -6.34 9.72
C PRO A 47 -17.20 -5.41 10.95
N GLY A 48 -18.40 -4.94 11.32
CA GLY A 48 -18.63 -4.35 12.65
C GLY A 48 -18.13 -2.92 12.85
N GLY A 49 -17.74 -2.20 11.79
CA GLY A 49 -17.17 -0.85 11.91
C GLY A 49 -15.73 -0.86 12.43
N GLU A 50 -15.07 -2.01 12.42
CA GLU A 50 -13.64 -2.16 12.66
C GLU A 50 -12.86 -1.80 11.37
N PRO A 51 -11.64 -1.20 11.47
CA PRO A 51 -10.83 -0.95 10.29
C PRO A 51 -10.27 -2.26 9.72
N ALA A 52 -10.17 -2.33 8.40
CA ALA A 52 -9.35 -3.33 7.76
C ALA A 52 -7.87 -3.01 8.01
N VAL A 53 -7.08 -3.98 8.44
CA VAL A 53 -5.64 -3.81 8.61
C VAL A 53 -4.91 -4.39 7.40
N ILE A 54 -4.15 -3.53 6.70
CA ILE A 54 -3.17 -3.91 5.69
C ILE A 54 -1.83 -3.97 6.40
N ALA A 55 -1.36 -5.18 6.73
CA ALA A 55 -0.12 -5.35 7.48
C ALA A 55 1.08 -5.44 6.51
N GLU A 56 2.09 -4.58 6.74
CA GLU A 56 3.21 -4.42 5.83
C GLU A 56 4.43 -5.22 6.25
N LEU A 57 4.96 -6.03 5.32
CA LEU A 57 6.25 -6.70 5.43
C LEU A 57 7.35 -5.77 4.92
N LYS A 58 8.25 -5.37 5.81
CA LYS A 58 9.32 -4.42 5.52
C LYS A 58 10.56 -4.68 6.37
N ARG A 59 11.69 -4.99 5.73
CA ARG A 59 12.96 -5.24 6.42
C ARG A 59 13.67 -3.97 6.84
N ARG A 60 13.56 -2.92 6.02
CA ARG A 60 14.29 -1.66 6.18
C ARG A 60 13.44 -0.48 5.74
N SER A 61 13.76 0.69 6.23
CA SER A 61 13.20 1.93 5.71
C SER A 61 14.28 3.01 5.59
N PRO A 62 14.17 3.94 4.62
CA PRO A 62 15.11 5.04 4.46
C PRO A 62 15.27 5.90 5.71
N SER A 63 14.21 6.08 6.48
CA SER A 63 14.21 6.95 7.67
C SER A 63 14.73 6.30 8.95
N LYS A 64 14.76 4.95 9.04
CA LYS A 64 15.10 4.21 10.27
C LYS A 64 16.24 3.21 10.08
N GLY A 65 16.65 2.91 8.83
CA GLY A 65 17.56 1.81 8.55
C GLY A 65 16.88 0.45 8.71
N ASP A 66 17.64 -0.55 9.13
CA ASP A 66 17.14 -1.91 9.31
C ASP A 66 16.12 -1.98 10.46
N LEU A 67 14.97 -2.60 10.18
CA LEU A 67 13.91 -2.88 11.14
C LEU A 67 13.97 -4.35 11.60
N VAL A 68 13.90 -5.28 10.63
CA VAL A 68 14.00 -6.73 10.85
C VAL A 68 14.72 -7.32 9.65
N ALA A 69 16.06 -7.38 9.71
CA ALA A 69 16.90 -7.80 8.56
C ALA A 69 16.66 -9.26 8.14
N ASP A 70 16.40 -10.13 9.10
CA ASP A 70 16.20 -11.59 8.95
C ASP A 70 14.71 -11.99 8.86
N LEU A 71 13.83 -11.06 8.46
CA LEU A 71 12.40 -11.31 8.32
C LEU A 71 12.13 -12.49 7.38
N ASP A 72 11.41 -13.51 7.86
CA ASP A 72 10.82 -14.56 7.04
C ASP A 72 9.45 -14.10 6.51
N PRO A 73 9.27 -13.97 5.17
CA PRO A 73 8.02 -13.44 4.62
C PRO A 73 6.82 -14.37 4.84
N ALA A 74 7.01 -15.69 4.77
CA ALA A 74 5.92 -16.66 4.91
C ALA A 74 5.45 -16.74 6.38
N GLU A 75 6.38 -16.78 7.32
CA GLU A 75 6.09 -16.78 8.76
C GLU A 75 5.40 -15.46 9.16
N THR A 76 5.98 -14.31 8.78
CA THR A 76 5.42 -12.98 9.09
C THR A 76 4.03 -12.79 8.51
N ALA A 77 3.81 -13.21 7.25
CA ALA A 77 2.49 -13.16 6.62
C ALA A 77 1.46 -13.99 7.40
N THR A 78 1.86 -15.19 7.82
CA THR A 78 0.99 -16.08 8.61
C THR A 78 0.64 -15.46 9.97
N GLU A 79 1.61 -14.89 10.70
CA GLU A 79 1.39 -14.20 11.96
C GLU A 79 0.42 -13.02 11.80
N TYR A 80 0.57 -12.21 10.74
CA TYR A 80 -0.32 -11.09 10.45
C TYR A 80 -1.76 -11.55 10.21
N VAL A 81 -1.96 -12.61 9.43
CA VAL A 81 -3.29 -13.16 9.17
C VAL A 81 -3.92 -13.77 10.42
N VAL A 82 -3.14 -14.46 11.27
CA VAL A 82 -3.60 -14.94 12.59
C VAL A 82 -3.99 -13.77 13.49
N GLY A 83 -3.32 -12.63 13.39
CA GLY A 83 -3.67 -11.37 14.05
C GLY A 83 -4.95 -10.73 13.51
N GLY A 84 -5.40 -11.12 12.33
CA GLY A 84 -6.60 -10.62 11.67
C GLY A 84 -6.33 -9.55 10.61
N ALA A 85 -5.12 -9.51 10.02
CA ALA A 85 -4.87 -8.68 8.85
C ALA A 85 -5.82 -9.05 7.70
N ALA A 86 -6.47 -8.05 7.12
CA ALA A 86 -7.39 -8.23 6.00
C ALA A 86 -6.64 -8.39 4.67
N CYS A 87 -5.52 -7.67 4.53
CA CYS A 87 -4.62 -7.71 3.39
C CYS A 87 -3.17 -7.59 3.85
N LEU A 88 -2.25 -7.91 2.95
CA LEU A 88 -0.82 -7.67 3.15
C LEU A 88 -0.31 -6.57 2.20
N SER A 89 0.72 -5.85 2.64
CA SER A 89 1.56 -4.98 1.82
C SER A 89 2.98 -5.54 1.85
N VAL A 90 3.58 -5.81 0.70
CA VAL A 90 4.93 -6.39 0.66
C VAL A 90 5.86 -5.48 -0.13
N LEU A 91 6.92 -5.00 0.54
CA LEU A 91 7.97 -4.22 -0.12
C LEU A 91 8.74 -5.13 -1.08
N THR A 92 8.87 -4.70 -2.35
CA THR A 92 9.65 -5.43 -3.37
C THR A 92 10.89 -4.67 -3.82
N ASP A 93 11.06 -3.42 -3.39
CA ASP A 93 12.26 -2.65 -3.62
C ASP A 93 13.45 -3.22 -2.83
N VAL A 94 14.54 -3.53 -3.54
CA VAL A 94 15.74 -4.17 -2.99
C VAL A 94 16.67 -3.13 -2.33
N ASP A 95 16.93 -2.04 -3.02
CA ASP A 95 18.02 -1.12 -2.68
C ASP A 95 17.69 -0.26 -1.47
N TYR A 96 16.45 0.22 -1.37
CA TYR A 96 16.03 1.18 -0.35
C TYR A 96 15.26 0.54 0.80
N PHE A 97 14.49 -0.54 0.54
CA PHE A 97 13.62 -1.17 1.54
C PHE A 97 14.04 -2.61 1.90
N GLY A 98 15.03 -3.18 1.19
CA GLY A 98 15.53 -4.53 1.46
C GLY A 98 14.51 -5.63 1.19
N GLY A 99 13.50 -5.32 0.37
CA GLY A 99 12.50 -6.28 -0.08
C GLY A 99 12.92 -7.03 -1.35
N SER A 100 12.06 -7.88 -1.85
CA SER A 100 12.27 -8.58 -3.12
C SER A 100 10.96 -9.11 -3.72
N PRO A 101 10.92 -9.39 -5.05
CA PRO A 101 9.83 -10.15 -5.64
C PRO A 101 9.57 -11.50 -4.97
N ASP A 102 10.63 -12.19 -4.53
CA ASP A 102 10.53 -13.48 -3.84
C ASP A 102 9.82 -13.36 -2.50
N ASP A 103 9.97 -12.23 -1.79
CA ASP A 103 9.25 -11.97 -0.55
C ASP A 103 7.74 -11.89 -0.77
N LEU A 104 7.32 -11.22 -1.84
CA LEU A 104 5.90 -11.13 -2.19
C LEU A 104 5.35 -12.51 -2.55
N MET A 105 6.05 -13.25 -3.38
CA MET A 105 5.65 -14.60 -3.78
C MET A 105 5.56 -15.55 -2.58
N ALA A 106 6.53 -15.50 -1.67
CA ALA A 106 6.55 -16.32 -0.46
C ALA A 106 5.41 -15.96 0.50
N ALA A 107 5.21 -14.67 0.78
CA ALA A 107 4.12 -14.20 1.61
C ALA A 107 2.76 -14.60 1.04
N ARG A 108 2.56 -14.38 -0.27
CA ARG A 108 1.30 -14.72 -0.95
C ARG A 108 1.00 -16.22 -0.96
N ALA A 109 2.03 -17.06 -1.09
CA ALA A 109 1.87 -18.52 -1.06
C ALA A 109 1.48 -19.04 0.32
N ALA A 110 1.89 -18.36 1.39
CA ALA A 110 1.63 -18.76 2.77
C ALA A 110 0.19 -18.43 3.24
N VAL A 111 -0.51 -17.49 2.58
CA VAL A 111 -1.81 -16.99 3.04
C VAL A 111 -2.84 -16.92 1.91
N THR A 112 -4.12 -16.70 2.29
CA THR A 112 -5.23 -16.56 1.33
C THR A 112 -5.72 -15.12 1.19
N VAL A 113 -5.28 -14.19 2.03
CA VAL A 113 -5.63 -12.79 1.94
C VAL A 113 -4.95 -12.12 0.75
N PRO A 114 -5.52 -11.03 0.18
CA PRO A 114 -4.90 -10.29 -0.92
C PRO A 114 -3.59 -9.63 -0.53
N VAL A 115 -2.72 -9.43 -1.54
CA VAL A 115 -1.38 -8.85 -1.36
C VAL A 115 -1.17 -7.66 -2.30
N LEU A 116 -0.77 -6.53 -1.73
CA LEU A 116 -0.31 -5.33 -2.44
C LEU A 116 1.19 -5.42 -2.72
N ARG A 117 1.61 -5.20 -3.98
CA ARG A 117 3.00 -4.87 -4.28
C ARG A 117 3.28 -3.42 -3.87
N LYS A 118 4.08 -3.23 -2.85
CA LYS A 118 4.50 -1.91 -2.34
C LYS A 118 5.88 -1.59 -2.93
N ASP A 119 5.88 -0.78 -4.00
CA ASP A 119 7.09 -0.43 -4.76
C ASP A 119 6.87 0.85 -5.58
N PHE A 120 7.94 1.43 -6.15
CA PHE A 120 7.85 2.57 -7.05
C PHE A 120 7.53 2.09 -8.47
N THR A 121 6.27 2.24 -8.86
CA THR A 121 5.80 1.90 -10.22
C THR A 121 6.02 3.11 -11.13
N VAL A 122 7.04 3.04 -11.99
CA VAL A 122 7.47 4.15 -12.87
C VAL A 122 7.48 3.77 -14.36
N ASP A 123 7.06 2.55 -14.68
CA ASP A 123 6.98 2.01 -16.04
C ASP A 123 5.81 1.01 -16.14
N ALA A 124 5.19 0.91 -17.31
CA ALA A 124 4.10 -0.03 -17.55
C ALA A 124 4.49 -1.50 -17.29
N ARG A 125 5.77 -1.86 -17.50
CA ARG A 125 6.27 -3.21 -17.18
C ARG A 125 6.21 -3.51 -15.69
N ASN A 126 6.38 -2.50 -14.82
CA ASN A 126 6.26 -2.69 -13.38
C ASN A 126 4.83 -3.09 -12.97
N VAL A 127 3.80 -2.60 -13.68
CA VAL A 127 2.41 -3.01 -13.49
C VAL A 127 2.25 -4.49 -13.84
N CYS A 128 2.77 -4.90 -15.01
CA CYS A 128 2.75 -6.30 -15.42
C CYS A 128 3.53 -7.19 -14.44
N ASP A 129 4.70 -6.74 -13.99
CA ASP A 129 5.51 -7.48 -13.01
C ASP A 129 4.77 -7.70 -11.69
N ALA A 130 4.04 -6.70 -11.19
CA ALA A 130 3.20 -6.87 -10.01
C ALA A 130 2.21 -8.04 -10.19
N ARG A 131 1.55 -8.09 -11.34
CA ARG A 131 0.61 -9.15 -11.67
C ARG A 131 1.29 -10.51 -11.81
N LEU A 132 2.47 -10.55 -12.46
CA LEU A 132 3.25 -11.77 -12.68
C LEU A 132 3.84 -12.34 -11.39
N MET A 133 4.19 -11.50 -10.40
CA MET A 133 4.57 -11.92 -9.05
C MET A 133 3.38 -12.49 -8.25
N GLY A 134 2.16 -12.30 -8.76
CA GLY A 134 0.92 -12.71 -8.10
C GLY A 134 0.35 -11.67 -7.15
N ALA A 135 0.75 -10.41 -7.21
CA ALA A 135 0.06 -9.36 -6.46
C ALA A 135 -1.41 -9.27 -6.86
N ASP A 136 -2.23 -8.86 -5.93
CA ASP A 136 -3.66 -8.63 -6.12
C ASP A 136 -3.95 -7.12 -6.26
N ALA A 137 -3.01 -6.27 -5.82
CA ALA A 137 -3.04 -4.83 -5.99
C ALA A 137 -1.64 -4.26 -6.28
N VAL A 138 -1.60 -3.10 -6.93
CA VAL A 138 -0.38 -2.33 -7.19
C VAL A 138 -0.48 -0.92 -6.61
N LEU A 139 0.66 -0.36 -6.20
CA LEU A 139 0.77 1.01 -5.72
C LEU A 139 1.11 1.95 -6.88
N LEU A 140 0.34 3.04 -6.99
CA LEU A 140 0.69 4.22 -7.80
C LEU A 140 0.80 5.44 -6.88
N ILE A 141 1.98 6.07 -6.85
CA ILE A 141 2.25 7.24 -6.01
C ILE A 141 2.04 8.50 -6.86
N ALA A 142 1.01 9.30 -6.56
CA ALA A 142 0.68 10.49 -7.35
C ALA A 142 1.86 11.49 -7.42
N ALA A 143 2.61 11.67 -6.33
CA ALA A 143 3.80 12.52 -6.30
C ALA A 143 4.95 12.04 -7.21
N ALA A 144 4.98 10.76 -7.59
CA ALA A 144 6.06 10.16 -8.37
C ALA A 144 5.79 10.11 -9.89
N LEU A 145 4.54 10.34 -10.29
CA LEU A 145 4.06 10.17 -11.67
C LEU A 145 3.52 11.50 -12.21
N ASP A 146 3.69 11.72 -13.51
CA ASP A 146 2.92 12.76 -14.19
C ASP A 146 1.48 12.28 -14.49
N ASP A 147 0.64 13.17 -15.03
CA ASP A 147 -0.78 12.85 -15.25
C ASP A 147 -0.99 11.77 -16.30
N ALA A 148 -0.14 11.72 -17.32
CA ALA A 148 -0.22 10.69 -18.37
C ALA A 148 0.23 9.33 -17.82
N GLU A 149 1.35 9.28 -17.10
CA GLU A 149 1.85 8.08 -16.43
C GLU A 149 0.83 7.52 -15.44
N LEU A 150 0.23 8.39 -14.59
CA LEU A 150 -0.76 7.97 -13.62
C LEU A 150 -2.00 7.36 -14.31
N ALA A 151 -2.49 7.99 -15.38
CA ALA A 151 -3.62 7.49 -16.13
C ALA A 151 -3.30 6.18 -16.88
N ASP A 152 -2.16 6.11 -17.56
CA ASP A 152 -1.77 4.94 -18.34
C ASP A 152 -1.54 3.72 -17.44
N PHE A 153 -0.84 3.90 -16.32
CA PHE A 153 -0.55 2.80 -15.40
C PHE A 153 -1.79 2.35 -14.63
N HIS A 154 -2.68 3.29 -14.26
CA HIS A 154 -3.97 2.96 -13.66
C HIS A 154 -4.83 2.12 -14.60
N ASN A 155 -4.98 2.56 -15.86
CA ASN A 155 -5.77 1.85 -16.87
C ASN A 155 -5.19 0.45 -17.14
N LEU A 156 -3.87 0.35 -17.30
CA LEU A 156 -3.21 -0.94 -17.52
C LEU A 156 -3.39 -1.88 -16.32
N ALA A 157 -3.28 -1.38 -15.10
CA ALA A 157 -3.47 -2.19 -13.90
C ALA A 157 -4.89 -2.78 -13.83
N VAL A 158 -5.90 -1.96 -14.13
CA VAL A 158 -7.30 -2.42 -14.23
C VAL A 158 -7.47 -3.44 -15.36
N GLU A 159 -6.87 -3.19 -16.55
CA GLU A 159 -6.92 -4.10 -17.69
C GLU A 159 -6.36 -5.49 -17.37
N VAL A 160 -5.24 -5.57 -16.64
CA VAL A 160 -4.65 -6.86 -16.23
C VAL A 160 -5.27 -7.43 -14.94
N GLY A 161 -6.30 -6.78 -14.39
CA GLY A 161 -7.10 -7.27 -13.28
C GLY A 161 -6.52 -7.02 -11.88
N LEU A 162 -5.63 -6.00 -11.73
CA LEU A 162 -5.14 -5.54 -10.43
C LEU A 162 -6.07 -4.48 -9.85
N ASP A 163 -6.25 -4.50 -8.52
CA ASP A 163 -6.69 -3.31 -7.81
C ASP A 163 -5.55 -2.27 -7.73
N VAL A 164 -5.91 -0.98 -7.65
CA VAL A 164 -4.92 0.11 -7.66
C VAL A 164 -5.06 0.96 -6.41
N LEU A 165 -4.04 0.91 -5.55
CA LEU A 165 -3.92 1.87 -4.44
C LEU A 165 -3.21 3.12 -4.97
N VAL A 166 -3.95 4.23 -5.10
CA VAL A 166 -3.36 5.53 -5.44
C VAL A 166 -2.99 6.26 -4.16
N GLU A 167 -1.69 6.40 -3.90
CA GLU A 167 -1.15 7.10 -2.74
C GLU A 167 -1.06 8.60 -3.01
N ILE A 168 -1.59 9.39 -2.08
CA ILE A 168 -1.64 10.85 -2.14
C ILE A 168 -1.16 11.51 -0.84
N HIS A 169 -0.77 12.80 -0.93
CA HIS A 169 -0.28 13.61 0.20
C HIS A 169 -1.06 14.92 0.41
N ASP A 170 -1.78 15.40 -0.59
CA ASP A 170 -2.51 16.66 -0.56
C ASP A 170 -3.75 16.68 -1.47
N GLU A 171 -4.45 17.81 -1.50
CA GLU A 171 -5.68 17.99 -2.27
C GLU A 171 -5.42 17.96 -3.78
N THR A 172 -4.28 18.46 -4.25
CA THR A 172 -3.93 18.45 -5.69
C THR A 172 -3.71 17.03 -6.18
N GLU A 173 -3.04 16.20 -5.40
CA GLU A 173 -2.86 14.79 -5.70
C GLU A 173 -4.18 14.01 -5.62
N LEU A 174 -5.08 14.38 -4.69
CA LEU A 174 -6.44 13.82 -4.65
C LEU A 174 -7.22 14.13 -5.94
N GLU A 175 -7.18 15.37 -6.41
CA GLU A 175 -7.86 15.75 -7.67
C GLU A 175 -7.34 14.88 -8.83
N ARG A 176 -6.03 14.67 -8.93
CA ARG A 176 -5.42 13.81 -9.95
C ARG A 176 -5.85 12.34 -9.82
N ALA A 177 -5.90 11.81 -8.60
CA ALA A 177 -6.41 10.47 -8.32
C ALA A 177 -7.89 10.31 -8.76
N MET A 178 -8.71 11.33 -8.54
CA MET A 178 -10.12 11.30 -8.97
C MET A 178 -10.28 11.37 -10.48
N VAL A 179 -9.42 12.13 -11.18
CA VAL A 179 -9.42 12.20 -12.66
C VAL A 179 -9.19 10.84 -13.30
N VAL A 180 -8.29 10.02 -12.75
CA VAL A 180 -8.04 8.66 -13.27
C VAL A 180 -9.08 7.63 -12.81
N GLY A 181 -10.05 8.03 -11.99
CA GLY A 181 -11.12 7.15 -11.50
C GLY A 181 -10.70 6.21 -10.38
N ALA A 182 -9.74 6.61 -9.55
CA ALA A 182 -9.27 5.80 -8.43
C ALA A 182 -10.41 5.40 -7.48
N GLN A 183 -10.56 4.11 -7.23
CA GLN A 183 -11.55 3.54 -6.30
C GLN A 183 -10.95 3.27 -4.91
N LEU A 184 -9.62 3.27 -4.80
CA LEU A 184 -8.87 3.00 -3.57
C LEU A 184 -7.79 4.06 -3.43
N VAL A 185 -7.90 4.91 -2.42
CA VAL A 185 -7.01 6.06 -2.18
C VAL A 185 -6.34 5.93 -0.82
N GLY A 186 -5.01 6.00 -0.83
CA GLY A 186 -4.17 5.99 0.36
C GLY A 186 -3.68 7.40 0.69
N VAL A 187 -4.00 7.90 1.89
CA VAL A 187 -3.43 9.16 2.37
C VAL A 187 -2.20 8.86 3.19
N ASN A 188 -1.03 9.15 2.61
CA ASN A 188 0.25 8.94 3.28
C ASN A 188 0.59 10.12 4.19
N GLN A 189 0.64 9.86 5.49
CA GLN A 189 0.99 10.85 6.53
C GLN A 189 2.49 11.16 6.56
N ARG A 190 3.32 10.37 5.85
CA ARG A 190 4.75 10.63 5.72
C ARG A 190 5.03 11.46 4.47
N ASP A 191 5.70 12.56 4.64
CA ASP A 191 6.26 13.35 3.56
C ASP A 191 7.43 12.58 2.91
N LEU A 192 7.38 12.37 1.59
CA LEU A 192 8.38 11.56 0.88
C LEU A 192 9.70 12.30 0.62
N VAL A 193 9.72 13.62 0.84
CA VAL A 193 10.90 14.47 0.67
C VAL A 193 11.67 14.61 1.99
N THR A 194 10.95 14.91 3.08
CA THR A 194 11.55 15.21 4.38
C THR A 194 11.51 14.03 5.35
N PHE A 195 10.73 12.98 5.04
CA PHE A 195 10.38 11.85 5.91
C PHE A 195 9.65 12.23 7.20
N ALA A 196 9.28 13.50 7.37
CA ALA A 196 8.45 13.93 8.49
C ALA A 196 7.07 13.25 8.43
N VAL A 197 6.56 12.86 9.59
CA VAL A 197 5.23 12.28 9.71
C VAL A 197 4.29 13.32 10.30
N ASP A 198 3.27 13.68 9.54
CA ASP A 198 2.17 14.55 9.99
C ASP A 198 0.94 13.67 10.27
N THR A 199 0.81 13.22 11.50
CA THR A 199 -0.28 12.32 11.92
C THR A 199 -1.68 12.95 11.86
N ALA A 200 -1.78 14.25 11.62
CA ALA A 200 -3.05 14.95 11.42
C ALA A 200 -3.44 15.07 9.93
N ARG A 201 -2.52 14.75 8.99
CA ARG A 201 -2.79 14.87 7.54
C ARG A 201 -4.00 14.05 7.12
N ALA A 202 -4.04 12.78 7.47
CA ALA A 202 -5.15 11.90 7.10
C ALA A 202 -6.50 12.41 7.66
N VAL A 203 -6.51 12.90 8.90
CA VAL A 203 -7.72 13.47 9.51
C VAL A 203 -8.18 14.73 8.75
N ARG A 204 -7.25 15.60 8.34
CA ARG A 204 -7.60 16.81 7.54
C ARG A 204 -8.08 16.46 6.14
N MET A 205 -7.53 15.41 5.51
CA MET A 205 -7.90 14.98 4.17
C MET A 205 -9.23 14.20 4.13
N ALA A 206 -9.63 13.56 5.24
CA ALA A 206 -10.80 12.69 5.29
C ALA A 206 -12.10 13.33 4.72
N PRO A 207 -12.48 14.59 5.08
CA PRO A 207 -13.69 15.21 4.54
C PRO A 207 -13.63 15.55 3.05
N LEU A 208 -12.45 15.52 2.43
CA LEU A 208 -12.25 15.81 1.00
C LEU A 208 -12.37 14.55 0.14
N LEU A 209 -12.20 13.39 0.72
CA LEU A 209 -12.31 12.11 0.01
C LEU A 209 -13.79 11.83 -0.32
N PRO A 210 -14.13 11.59 -1.60
CA PRO A 210 -15.51 11.39 -1.99
C PRO A 210 -16.12 10.11 -1.42
N ASP A 211 -17.43 10.05 -1.38
CA ASP A 211 -18.15 8.84 -1.04
C ASP A 211 -17.93 7.75 -2.11
N GLY A 212 -17.92 6.49 -1.68
CA GLY A 212 -17.71 5.34 -2.57
C GLY A 212 -16.24 5.01 -2.84
N VAL A 213 -15.29 5.84 -2.41
CA VAL A 213 -13.86 5.54 -2.47
C VAL A 213 -13.43 4.81 -1.20
N VAL A 214 -12.67 3.73 -1.35
CA VAL A 214 -12.00 3.06 -0.23
C VAL A 214 -10.88 3.96 0.29
N ARG A 215 -10.99 4.36 1.56
CA ARG A 215 -10.07 5.30 2.21
C ARG A 215 -9.06 4.54 3.05
N VAL A 216 -7.78 4.64 2.70
CA VAL A 216 -6.68 4.00 3.43
C VAL A 216 -5.82 5.09 4.08
N ALA A 217 -5.52 4.97 5.37
CA ALA A 217 -4.54 5.82 6.03
C ALA A 217 -3.21 5.08 6.14
N GLU A 218 -2.12 5.77 5.79
CA GLU A 218 -0.79 5.18 5.73
C GLU A 218 0.22 5.97 6.57
N SER A 219 1.21 5.28 7.10
CA SER A 219 2.30 5.83 7.91
C SER A 219 1.88 6.43 9.26
N GLY A 220 2.80 6.45 10.22
CA GLY A 220 2.62 7.13 11.50
C GLY A 220 1.67 6.44 12.48
N ILE A 221 1.13 5.28 12.17
CA ILE A 221 0.20 4.53 13.01
C ILE A 221 1.01 3.66 13.98
N ARG A 222 1.05 4.04 15.25
CA ARG A 222 1.88 3.41 16.27
C ARG A 222 1.10 2.43 17.15
N GLY A 223 -0.23 2.57 17.19
CA GLY A 223 -1.06 1.73 18.01
C GLY A 223 -2.55 2.08 17.95
N PRO A 224 -3.35 1.52 18.88
CA PRO A 224 -4.81 1.64 18.86
C PRO A 224 -5.36 3.07 18.93
N ASP A 225 -4.67 4.00 19.59
CA ASP A 225 -5.16 5.38 19.73
C ASP A 225 -5.02 6.15 18.40
N ASP A 226 -3.89 5.98 17.68
CA ASP A 226 -3.72 6.53 16.34
C ASP A 226 -4.77 5.91 15.39
N ALA A 227 -4.96 4.58 15.47
CA ALA A 227 -5.94 3.85 14.66
C ALA A 227 -7.37 4.38 14.91
N ARG A 228 -7.75 4.60 16.17
CA ARG A 228 -9.07 5.14 16.55
C ARG A 228 -9.33 6.50 15.92
N SER A 229 -8.36 7.40 15.99
CA SER A 229 -8.48 8.74 15.39
C SER A 229 -8.75 8.70 13.89
N LEU A 230 -8.15 7.73 13.18
CA LEU A 230 -8.34 7.54 11.75
C LEU A 230 -9.70 6.90 11.43
N VAL A 231 -10.12 5.92 12.21
CA VAL A 231 -11.46 5.30 12.07
C VAL A 231 -12.55 6.34 12.33
N ASP A 232 -12.41 7.15 13.38
CA ASP A 232 -13.36 8.23 13.69
C ASP A 232 -13.41 9.31 12.60
N ALA A 233 -12.30 9.50 11.86
CA ALA A 233 -12.25 10.36 10.69
C ALA A 233 -12.88 9.73 9.44
N GLY A 234 -13.26 8.43 9.45
CA GLY A 234 -13.94 7.75 8.37
C GLY A 234 -13.04 6.94 7.44
N TYR A 235 -11.84 6.55 7.88
CA TYR A 235 -10.98 5.62 7.12
C TYR A 235 -11.49 4.19 7.25
N HIS A 236 -11.53 3.48 6.11
CA HIS A 236 -11.94 2.07 6.03
C HIS A 236 -10.80 1.12 6.38
N ALA A 237 -9.56 1.52 6.04
CA ALA A 237 -8.38 0.68 6.22
C ALA A 237 -7.16 1.45 6.71
N LEU A 238 -6.27 0.72 7.38
CA LEU A 238 -5.01 1.21 7.92
C LEU A 238 -3.86 0.39 7.34
N LEU A 239 -2.93 1.04 6.64
CA LEU A 239 -1.68 0.41 6.18
C LEU A 239 -0.59 0.66 7.23
N VAL A 240 -0.16 -0.42 7.87
CA VAL A 240 0.73 -0.35 9.06
C VAL A 240 1.93 -1.27 8.86
N GLY A 241 3.12 -0.69 8.93
CA GLY A 241 4.39 -1.42 8.77
C GLY A 241 5.22 -1.43 10.06
N GLU A 242 5.87 -0.31 10.39
CA GLU A 242 6.89 -0.23 11.43
C GLU A 242 6.43 -0.81 12.78
N SER A 243 5.28 -0.37 13.29
CA SER A 243 4.80 -0.79 14.61
C SER A 243 4.39 -2.27 14.70
N VAL A 244 4.01 -2.88 13.58
CA VAL A 244 3.66 -4.31 13.56
C VAL A 244 4.88 -5.19 13.29
N VAL A 245 5.76 -4.80 12.35
CA VAL A 245 6.91 -5.63 11.98
C VAL A 245 7.97 -5.70 13.09
N THR A 246 8.13 -4.62 13.87
CA THR A 246 9.09 -4.56 14.99
C THR A 246 8.50 -5.04 16.31
N SER A 247 7.22 -5.42 16.35
CA SER A 247 6.59 -5.94 17.55
C SER A 247 7.16 -7.29 17.95
N GLY A 248 7.40 -7.49 19.25
CA GLY A 248 7.75 -8.79 19.81
C GLY A 248 6.60 -9.82 19.75
N ASP A 249 5.36 -9.35 19.53
CA ASP A 249 4.17 -10.17 19.28
C ASP A 249 3.35 -9.52 18.15
N ARG A 250 3.64 -9.92 16.91
CA ARG A 250 3.00 -9.38 15.71
C ARG A 250 1.51 -9.71 15.64
N VAL A 251 1.12 -10.88 16.13
CA VAL A 251 -0.28 -11.30 16.21
C VAL A 251 -1.07 -10.34 17.10
N ALA A 252 -0.56 -10.08 18.30
CA ALA A 252 -1.21 -9.15 19.23
C ALA A 252 -1.23 -7.71 18.69
N ALA A 253 -0.15 -7.27 18.03
CA ALA A 253 -0.06 -5.93 17.45
C ALA A 253 -1.12 -5.69 16.37
N VAL A 254 -1.29 -6.62 15.42
CA VAL A 254 -2.32 -6.53 14.39
C VAL A 254 -3.72 -6.58 14.99
N ARG A 255 -3.96 -7.50 15.95
CA ARG A 255 -5.25 -7.62 16.64
C ARG A 255 -5.65 -6.35 17.41
N ALA A 256 -4.68 -5.68 18.01
CA ALA A 256 -4.94 -4.43 18.73
C ALA A 256 -5.38 -3.28 17.80
N LEU A 257 -4.82 -3.21 16.59
CA LEU A 257 -5.23 -2.23 15.57
C LEU A 257 -6.62 -2.52 15.03
N ARG A 258 -6.95 -3.79 14.79
CA ARG A 258 -8.25 -4.21 14.30
C ARG A 258 -9.37 -3.98 15.33
N GLY A 259 -9.11 -4.21 16.62
CA GLY A 259 -10.10 -4.10 17.68
C GLY A 259 -10.58 -2.67 18.00
N VAL A 260 -10.25 -1.69 17.15
CA VAL A 260 -10.75 -0.30 17.28
C VAL A 260 -12.04 -0.16 16.49
N SER A 261 -13.12 0.21 17.13
CA SER A 261 -14.40 0.52 16.47
C SER A 261 -14.70 2.01 16.54
N HIS A 262 -15.45 2.49 15.55
CA HIS A 262 -15.96 3.86 15.54
C HIS A 262 -16.77 4.13 16.83
N GLN A 263 -16.40 5.18 17.55
CA GLN A 263 -17.23 5.70 18.65
C GLN A 263 -18.09 6.84 18.10
N PRO A 264 -19.43 6.71 18.03
CA PRO A 264 -20.28 7.83 17.65
C PRO A 264 -20.02 8.98 18.62
N GLN A 265 -19.66 10.13 18.09
CA GLN A 265 -19.55 11.35 18.90
C GLN A 265 -20.93 11.60 19.51
N ASN A 266 -21.06 11.40 20.80
CA ASN A 266 -22.25 11.82 21.55
C ASN A 266 -22.29 13.35 21.42
N GLY A 267 -23.20 13.83 20.55
CA GLY A 267 -23.47 15.25 20.38
C GLY A 267 -23.88 15.84 21.73
N GLY A 268 -23.04 16.74 22.21
CA GLY A 268 -23.38 17.62 23.33
C GLY A 268 -24.16 18.84 22.85
#